data_eacba41038a4df9890c5744d8fd44481
#
_entry.id   eacba41038a4df9890c5744d8fd44481
#
_cell.length_a   1.000
_cell.length_b   1.000
_cell.length_c   1.000
_cell.angle_alpha   90.00
_cell.angle_beta   90.00
_cell.angle_gamma   90.00
#
_symmetry.space_group_name_H-M   'P 1'
#
loop_
_entity.id
_entity.type
_entity.pdbx_description
1 polymer ?
#
loop_
_entity_poly.entity_id
_entity_poly.type
_entity_poly.pdbx_seq_one_letter_code
_entity_poly.pdbx_strand_id
1 'polypeptide(L)'
;SDVYKRQELYLYLLNKREENALTQAITESNARIIDPASGSSKPVAPRTMVILFAAILIGGAIPMIFFWLQKTLDTKVRTRKDLEDALSVPILGDIPQCSEKDRKESPIIVHENSRSPISEAFRIIRTNMDFMRVKTENLQVVMLTSSNPGAGKTFISCNLAMSIAQMNKKVILVDVDIRKGTLSNIFTDIPARMG
;
A
#
# COMPACT_ATOMS: atom_id res chain seq x y z
N SER A 1 -106.72 -48.63 -18.92
CA SER A 1 -106.28 -47.26 -18.59
C SER A 1 -104.82 -47.27 -18.09
N ASP A 2 -104.33 -48.33 -17.37
CA ASP A 2 -103.00 -48.33 -16.77
C ASP A 2 -101.85 -48.64 -17.75
N VAL A 3 -102.16 -49.33 -18.86
CA VAL A 3 -101.16 -49.63 -19.91
C VAL A 3 -100.71 -48.38 -20.61
N TYR A 4 -101.65 -47.45 -20.94
CA TYR A 4 -101.28 -46.18 -21.57
C TYR A 4 -100.49 -45.26 -20.70
N LYS A 5 -100.72 -45.22 -19.43
CA LYS A 5 -99.89 -44.41 -18.48
C LYS A 5 -98.48 -44.96 -18.35
N ARG A 6 -98.33 -46.28 -18.34
CA ARG A 6 -96.96 -46.88 -18.33
C ARG A 6 -96.21 -46.63 -19.64
N GLN A 7 -96.88 -46.63 -20.74
CA GLN A 7 -96.28 -46.37 -22.03
C GLN A 7 -95.86 -44.88 -22.17
N GLU A 8 -96.70 -43.99 -21.67
CA GLU A 8 -96.40 -42.56 -21.65
C GLU A 8 -95.20 -42.23 -20.71
N LEU A 9 -95.19 -42.87 -19.52
CA LEU A 9 -94.09 -42.77 -18.58
C LEU A 9 -92.78 -43.31 -19.17
N TYR A 10 -92.86 -44.45 -19.90
CA TYR A 10 -91.68 -45.01 -20.56
C TYR A 10 -91.11 -44.11 -21.64
N LEU A 11 -91.96 -43.57 -22.48
CA LEU A 11 -91.54 -42.56 -23.53
C LEU A 11 -90.98 -41.31 -22.89
N TYR A 12 -91.57 -40.84 -21.79
CA TYR A 12 -90.99 -39.67 -21.08
C TYR A 12 -89.64 -39.92 -20.52
N LEU A 13 -89.42 -41.07 -19.89
CA LEU A 13 -88.12 -41.48 -19.30
C LEU A 13 -87.11 -41.70 -20.38
N LEU A 14 -87.47 -42.25 -21.54
CA LEU A 14 -86.61 -42.45 -22.69
C LEU A 14 -86.14 -41.11 -23.25
N ASN A 15 -87.06 -40.17 -23.53
CA ASN A 15 -86.81 -38.82 -23.97
C ASN A 15 -85.90 -38.08 -22.97
N LYS A 16 -86.13 -38.23 -21.68
CA LYS A 16 -85.35 -37.61 -20.62
C LYS A 16 -83.91 -38.15 -20.56
N ARG A 17 -83.76 -39.46 -20.85
CA ARG A 17 -82.44 -40.11 -20.96
C ARG A 17 -81.64 -39.59 -22.17
N GLU A 18 -82.35 -39.47 -23.32
CA GLU A 18 -81.69 -38.91 -24.54
C GLU A 18 -81.31 -37.45 -24.35
N GLU A 19 -82.18 -36.64 -23.73
CA GLU A 19 -81.88 -35.23 -23.42
C GLU A 19 -80.67 -35.11 -22.46
N ASN A 20 -80.61 -35.94 -21.43
CA ASN A 20 -79.48 -36.00 -20.51
C ASN A 20 -78.17 -36.44 -21.25
N ALA A 21 -78.27 -37.46 -22.14
CA ALA A 21 -77.12 -37.93 -22.91
C ALA A 21 -76.63 -36.85 -23.87
N LEU A 22 -77.53 -36.11 -24.52
CA LEU A 22 -77.23 -34.96 -25.36
C LEU A 22 -76.59 -33.84 -24.54
N THR A 23 -77.14 -33.52 -23.37
CA THR A 23 -76.61 -32.49 -22.49
C THR A 23 -75.22 -32.85 -21.98
N GLN A 24 -74.99 -34.13 -21.68
CA GLN A 24 -73.68 -34.63 -21.27
C GLN A 24 -72.66 -34.62 -22.41
N ALA A 25 -73.08 -34.94 -23.63
CA ALA A 25 -72.20 -34.84 -24.82
C ALA A 25 -71.88 -33.39 -25.21
N ILE A 26 -72.84 -32.45 -25.01
CA ILE A 26 -72.61 -31.03 -25.26
C ILE A 26 -71.80 -30.36 -24.16
N THR A 27 -71.79 -30.93 -22.92
CA THR A 27 -70.97 -30.44 -21.83
C THR A 27 -69.53 -30.98 -21.92
N GLU A 28 -68.98 -31.17 -23.12
CA GLU A 28 -67.54 -31.30 -23.25
C GLU A 28 -66.90 -30.01 -22.79
N SER A 29 -65.91 -30.13 -21.91
CA SER A 29 -65.17 -29.06 -21.33
C SER A 29 -64.64 -28.14 -22.46
N ASN A 30 -65.25 -26.96 -22.65
CA ASN A 30 -64.81 -25.95 -23.58
C ASN A 30 -63.42 -25.38 -23.20
N ALA A 31 -62.87 -25.83 -22.08
CA ALA A 31 -61.53 -25.49 -21.63
C ALA A 31 -60.52 -26.51 -22.15
N ARG A 32 -59.94 -26.24 -23.30
CA ARG A 32 -58.75 -26.94 -23.80
C ARG A 32 -57.54 -26.32 -23.16
N ILE A 33 -56.81 -27.03 -22.39
CA ILE A 33 -55.47 -26.61 -21.90
C ILE A 33 -54.57 -26.53 -23.13
N ILE A 34 -54.32 -25.32 -23.62
CA ILE A 34 -53.49 -25.09 -24.78
C ILE A 34 -52.01 -25.21 -24.41
N ASP A 35 -51.70 -24.82 -23.19
CA ASP A 35 -50.32 -24.90 -22.70
C ASP A 35 -50.32 -25.25 -21.21
N PRO A 36 -49.80 -26.41 -20.78
CA PRO A 36 -49.67 -26.71 -19.37
C PRO A 36 -48.67 -25.71 -18.76
N ALA A 37 -48.96 -25.18 -17.59
CA ALA A 37 -48.08 -24.31 -16.86
C ALA A 37 -46.76 -25.01 -16.61
N SER A 38 -45.79 -24.82 -17.53
CA SER A 38 -44.44 -25.34 -17.43
C SER A 38 -43.49 -24.19 -17.01
N GLY A 39 -43.04 -24.23 -15.76
CA GLY A 39 -42.00 -23.36 -15.25
C GLY A 39 -40.63 -23.92 -15.61
N SER A 40 -39.69 -23.09 -16.03
CA SER A 40 -38.29 -23.48 -16.13
C SER A 40 -37.76 -23.79 -14.72
N SER A 41 -37.17 -24.96 -14.52
CA SER A 41 -36.50 -25.31 -13.28
C SER A 41 -35.22 -24.53 -13.02
N LYS A 42 -34.75 -23.79 -14.05
CA LYS A 42 -33.58 -22.93 -13.93
C LYS A 42 -33.98 -21.50 -13.56
N PRO A 43 -33.44 -20.94 -12.48
CA PRO A 43 -33.76 -19.56 -12.11
C PRO A 43 -33.24 -18.60 -13.18
N VAL A 44 -34.11 -17.73 -13.66
CA VAL A 44 -33.79 -16.72 -14.69
C VAL A 44 -33.06 -15.53 -14.07
N ALA A 45 -33.30 -15.28 -12.78
CA ALA A 45 -32.64 -14.22 -12.00
C ALA A 45 -32.58 -14.67 -10.52
N PRO A 46 -31.57 -14.21 -9.76
CA PRO A 46 -30.40 -13.42 -10.20
C PRO A 46 -29.35 -14.28 -10.92
N ARG A 47 -28.60 -13.67 -11.84
CA ARG A 47 -27.46 -14.35 -12.50
C ARG A 47 -26.26 -14.39 -11.55
N THR A 48 -26.18 -15.41 -10.72
CA THR A 48 -25.20 -15.58 -9.64
C THR A 48 -23.75 -15.44 -10.11
N MET A 49 -23.41 -15.98 -11.28
CA MET A 49 -22.07 -15.84 -11.86
C MET A 49 -21.69 -14.38 -12.15
N VAL A 50 -22.61 -13.59 -12.71
CA VAL A 50 -22.36 -12.18 -13.01
C VAL A 50 -22.16 -11.38 -11.72
N ILE A 51 -22.96 -11.67 -10.70
CA ILE A 51 -22.85 -11.01 -9.40
C ILE A 51 -21.51 -11.40 -8.72
N LEU A 52 -21.12 -12.67 -8.80
CA LEU A 52 -19.86 -13.13 -8.24
C LEU A 52 -18.65 -12.44 -8.92
N PHE A 53 -18.63 -12.39 -10.25
CA PHE A 53 -17.58 -11.68 -10.98
C PHE A 53 -17.56 -10.18 -10.66
N ALA A 54 -18.70 -9.53 -10.59
CA ALA A 54 -18.79 -8.13 -10.21
C ALA A 54 -18.27 -7.89 -8.78
N ALA A 55 -18.61 -8.76 -7.83
CA ALA A 55 -18.14 -8.68 -6.46
C ALA A 55 -16.60 -8.85 -6.36
N ILE A 56 -16.03 -9.79 -7.10
CA ILE A 56 -14.57 -9.99 -7.15
C ILE A 56 -13.87 -8.78 -7.78
N LEU A 57 -14.40 -8.24 -8.87
CA LEU A 57 -13.81 -7.07 -9.53
C LEU A 57 -13.85 -5.84 -8.63
N ILE A 58 -14.99 -5.55 -8.01
CA ILE A 58 -15.13 -4.41 -7.09
C ILE A 58 -14.29 -4.63 -5.85
N GLY A 59 -14.34 -5.83 -5.25
CA GLY A 59 -13.55 -6.16 -4.07
C GLY A 59 -12.04 -6.10 -4.29
N GLY A 60 -11.56 -6.43 -5.48
CA GLY A 60 -10.15 -6.30 -5.87
C GLY A 60 -9.74 -4.90 -6.28
N ALA A 61 -10.63 -4.16 -6.93
CA ALA A 61 -10.35 -2.80 -7.41
C ALA A 61 -10.17 -1.80 -6.25
N ILE A 62 -10.97 -1.91 -5.20
CA ILE A 62 -10.91 -0.98 -4.05
C ILE A 62 -9.52 -0.99 -3.38
N PRO A 63 -8.96 -2.13 -2.92
CA PRO A 63 -7.63 -2.15 -2.33
C PRO A 63 -6.53 -1.75 -3.32
N MET A 64 -6.65 -2.11 -4.59
CA MET A 64 -5.68 -1.74 -5.61
C MET A 64 -5.63 -0.22 -5.83
N ILE A 65 -6.79 0.44 -5.93
CA ILE A 65 -6.89 1.89 -6.03
C ILE A 65 -6.35 2.55 -4.75
N PHE A 66 -6.66 2.01 -3.58
CA PHE A 66 -6.19 2.54 -2.31
C PHE A 66 -4.65 2.51 -2.21
N PHE A 67 -4.01 1.37 -2.54
CA PHE A 67 -2.55 1.26 -2.54
C PHE A 67 -1.89 2.13 -3.62
N TRP A 68 -2.52 2.22 -4.79
CA TRP A 68 -2.03 3.10 -5.86
C TRP A 68 -2.08 4.57 -5.43
N LEU A 69 -3.19 4.99 -4.83
CA LEU A 69 -3.36 6.36 -4.32
C LEU A 69 -2.36 6.66 -3.19
N GLN A 70 -2.18 5.73 -2.25
CA GLN A 70 -1.20 5.86 -1.18
C GLN A 70 0.22 6.01 -1.72
N LYS A 71 0.60 5.22 -2.73
CA LYS A 71 1.91 5.30 -3.38
C LYS A 71 2.11 6.62 -4.13
N THR A 72 1.08 7.12 -4.78
CA THR A 72 1.14 8.37 -5.56
C THR A 72 1.17 9.59 -4.66
N LEU A 73 0.49 9.54 -3.51
CA LEU A 73 0.49 10.63 -2.50
C LEU A 73 1.68 10.57 -1.54
N ASP A 74 2.46 9.48 -1.55
CA ASP A 74 3.65 9.37 -0.71
C ASP A 74 4.81 10.17 -1.31
N THR A 75 4.98 11.40 -0.83
CA THR A 75 6.05 12.32 -1.23
C THR A 75 7.34 12.11 -0.44
N LYS A 76 7.44 11.02 0.35
CA LYS A 76 8.64 10.74 1.14
C LYS A 76 9.77 10.23 0.24
N VAL A 77 10.92 10.85 0.38
CA VAL A 77 12.15 10.37 -0.22
C VAL A 77 12.55 9.05 0.41
N ARG A 78 12.56 7.97 -0.35
CA ARG A 78 12.90 6.62 0.12
C ARG A 78 14.16 6.06 -0.52
N THR A 79 14.44 6.49 -1.73
CA THR A 79 15.55 5.97 -2.51
C THR A 79 16.49 7.08 -2.97
N ARG A 80 17.74 6.69 -3.25
CA ARG A 80 18.73 7.58 -3.83
C ARG A 80 18.26 8.17 -5.17
N LYS A 81 17.56 7.39 -5.98
CA LYS A 81 16.97 7.85 -7.24
C LYS A 81 16.01 9.02 -7.06
N ASP A 82 15.18 8.97 -6.03
CA ASP A 82 14.21 10.04 -5.75
C ASP A 82 14.94 11.37 -5.50
N LEU A 83 16.15 11.31 -4.92
CA LEU A 83 17.00 12.48 -4.70
C LEU A 83 17.71 12.93 -5.98
N GLU A 84 18.24 11.99 -6.77
CA GLU A 84 18.93 12.29 -8.02
C GLU A 84 17.98 12.93 -9.04
N ASP A 85 16.74 12.47 -9.09
CA ASP A 85 15.71 13.02 -9.99
C ASP A 85 15.20 14.40 -9.51
N ALA A 86 15.21 14.66 -8.20
CA ALA A 86 14.70 15.91 -7.63
C ALA A 86 15.78 16.99 -7.50
N LEU A 87 17.05 16.63 -7.41
CA LEU A 87 18.16 17.54 -7.12
C LEU A 87 19.21 17.50 -8.22
N SER A 88 19.64 18.68 -8.67
CA SER A 88 20.76 18.83 -9.61
C SER A 88 22.12 18.85 -8.93
N VAL A 89 22.21 18.47 -7.65
CA VAL A 89 23.45 18.46 -6.88
C VAL A 89 23.98 17.03 -6.69
N PRO A 90 25.31 16.85 -6.69
CA PRO A 90 25.90 15.52 -6.51
C PRO A 90 25.64 14.96 -5.12
N ILE A 91 25.27 13.70 -5.05
CA ILE A 91 25.09 12.97 -3.79
C ILE A 91 26.45 12.41 -3.35
N LEU A 92 26.90 12.82 -2.18
CA LEU A 92 28.19 12.41 -1.63
C LEU A 92 28.18 10.97 -1.12
N GLY A 93 27.08 10.50 -0.60
CA GLY A 93 26.94 9.15 -0.09
C GLY A 93 25.74 8.99 0.81
N ASP A 94 25.46 7.73 1.15
CA ASP A 94 24.37 7.33 2.01
C ASP A 94 24.94 6.80 3.32
N ILE A 95 24.43 7.27 4.45
CA ILE A 95 24.83 6.79 5.76
C ILE A 95 23.72 5.87 6.28
N PRO A 96 24.01 4.59 6.53
CA PRO A 96 23.00 3.66 7.07
C PRO A 96 22.55 4.12 8.46
N GLN A 97 21.31 3.78 8.80
CA GLN A 97 20.76 4.12 10.10
C GLN A 97 21.57 3.45 11.21
N CYS A 98 22.08 4.27 12.13
CA CYS A 98 22.78 3.80 13.29
C CYS A 98 21.81 3.21 14.32
N SER A 99 22.21 2.11 14.98
CA SER A 99 21.45 1.59 16.12
C SER A 99 21.42 2.61 17.26
N GLU A 100 20.27 2.71 17.91
CA GLU A 100 20.15 3.61 19.08
C GLU A 100 21.11 3.25 20.22
N LYS A 101 21.50 1.98 20.34
CA LYS A 101 22.48 1.53 21.31
C LYS A 101 23.86 2.11 21.02
N ASP A 102 24.34 1.95 19.79
CA ASP A 102 25.66 2.44 19.38
C ASP A 102 25.75 3.97 19.50
N ARG A 103 24.66 4.68 19.18
CA ARG A 103 24.59 6.14 19.30
C ARG A 103 24.58 6.66 20.72
N LYS A 104 24.06 5.87 21.69
CA LYS A 104 24.08 6.21 23.12
C LYS A 104 25.40 5.89 23.79
N GLU A 105 26.09 4.83 23.34
CA GLU A 105 27.39 4.45 23.88
C GLU A 105 28.51 5.40 23.44
N SER A 106 28.51 5.82 22.18
CA SER A 106 29.47 6.81 21.68
C SER A 106 28.87 7.63 20.54
N PRO A 107 28.92 8.95 20.63
CA PRO A 107 28.53 9.84 19.51
C PRO A 107 29.51 9.75 18.32
N ILE A 108 30.72 9.23 18.55
CA ILE A 108 31.76 9.02 17.53
C ILE A 108 31.91 7.52 17.32
N ILE A 109 31.47 7.02 16.19
CA ILE A 109 31.49 5.59 15.80
C ILE A 109 32.68 5.28 14.87
N VAL A 110 33.18 6.30 14.18
CA VAL A 110 34.30 6.14 13.27
C VAL A 110 35.61 6.02 14.05
N HIS A 111 36.17 4.80 14.09
CA HIS A 111 37.47 4.50 14.69
C HIS A 111 38.45 3.98 13.63
N GLU A 112 39.72 4.07 13.89
CA GLU A 112 40.83 3.77 12.95
C GLU A 112 40.73 2.35 12.35
N ASN A 113 40.32 1.35 13.13
CA ASN A 113 40.20 -0.03 12.70
C ASN A 113 38.75 -0.53 12.59
N SER A 114 37.78 0.37 12.62
CA SER A 114 36.37 -0.01 12.54
C SER A 114 36.00 -0.43 11.11
N ARG A 115 35.48 -1.65 10.97
CA ARG A 115 34.90 -2.19 9.73
C ARG A 115 33.37 -2.09 9.73
N SER A 116 32.79 -1.23 10.56
CA SER A 116 31.35 -1.05 10.58
C SER A 116 30.85 -0.44 9.27
N PRO A 117 29.64 -0.80 8.82
CA PRO A 117 29.05 -0.20 7.62
C PRO A 117 28.98 1.33 7.67
N ILE A 118 28.83 1.89 8.86
CA ILE A 118 28.79 3.33 9.09
C ILE A 118 30.17 3.94 8.88
N SER A 119 31.24 3.34 9.44
CA SER A 119 32.58 3.82 9.22
C SER A 119 32.98 3.81 7.75
N GLU A 120 32.55 2.77 7.03
CA GLU A 120 32.80 2.66 5.60
C GLU A 120 32.04 3.74 4.81
N ALA A 121 30.78 4.01 5.17
CA ALA A 121 30.01 5.11 4.56
C ALA A 121 30.71 6.47 4.73
N PHE A 122 31.27 6.76 5.90
CA PHE A 122 32.04 7.99 6.11
C PHE A 122 33.35 8.04 5.30
N ARG A 123 34.01 6.89 5.10
CA ARG A 123 35.18 6.81 4.20
C ARG A 123 34.80 7.11 2.75
N ILE A 124 33.68 6.57 2.28
CA ILE A 124 33.16 6.85 0.93
C ILE A 124 32.85 8.34 0.78
N ILE A 125 32.11 8.92 1.74
CA ILE A 125 31.76 10.36 1.72
C ILE A 125 33.02 11.21 1.67
N ARG A 126 34.01 10.92 2.52
CA ARG A 126 35.32 11.63 2.51
C ARG A 126 36.02 11.54 1.17
N THR A 127 36.06 10.34 0.58
CA THR A 127 36.70 10.14 -0.73
C THR A 127 35.98 10.93 -1.83
N ASN A 128 34.63 10.91 -1.82
CA ASN A 128 33.84 11.68 -2.76
C ASN A 128 34.03 13.19 -2.58
N MET A 129 34.17 13.66 -1.35
CA MET A 129 34.52 15.05 -1.05
C MET A 129 35.94 15.41 -1.60
N ASP A 130 36.92 14.53 -1.44
CA ASP A 130 38.28 14.77 -2.00
C ASP A 130 38.25 14.84 -3.55
N PHE A 131 37.43 14.02 -4.22
CA PHE A 131 37.23 14.13 -5.68
C PHE A 131 36.59 15.45 -6.10
N MET A 132 35.61 15.95 -5.33
CA MET A 132 35.03 17.26 -5.60
C MET A 132 36.03 18.40 -5.39
N ARG A 133 36.92 18.24 -4.43
CA ARG A 133 37.97 19.21 -4.13
C ARG A 133 38.96 19.41 -5.29
N VAL A 134 39.22 18.36 -6.08
CA VAL A 134 40.12 18.44 -7.25
C VAL A 134 39.60 19.45 -8.30
N LYS A 135 38.29 19.68 -8.33
CA LYS A 135 37.67 20.68 -9.21
C LYS A 135 37.66 22.10 -8.63
N THR A 136 37.84 22.22 -7.31
CA THR A 136 37.76 23.50 -6.59
C THR A 136 39.05 23.66 -5.80
N GLU A 137 39.95 24.46 -6.25
CA GLU A 137 41.21 24.75 -5.56
C GLU A 137 40.90 25.19 -4.12
N ASN A 138 41.31 24.41 -3.11
CA ASN A 138 41.21 24.70 -1.68
C ASN A 138 39.82 24.63 -1.01
N LEU A 139 39.17 23.45 -0.99
CA LEU A 139 38.08 23.21 -0.06
C LEU A 139 38.67 23.12 1.36
N GLN A 140 38.57 24.18 2.14
CA GLN A 140 39.06 24.25 3.53
C GLN A 140 37.93 24.28 4.53
N VAL A 141 36.74 24.71 4.15
CA VAL A 141 35.60 24.87 5.02
C VAL A 141 34.41 24.07 4.50
N VAL A 142 33.82 23.24 5.36
CA VAL A 142 32.63 22.45 5.07
C VAL A 142 31.53 22.83 6.06
N MET A 143 30.39 23.25 5.55
CA MET A 143 29.22 23.58 6.38
C MET A 143 28.16 22.51 6.22
N LEU A 144 27.69 21.95 7.33
CA LEU A 144 26.58 21.01 7.36
C LEU A 144 25.28 21.70 7.80
N THR A 145 24.26 21.58 6.99
CA THR A 145 22.93 22.12 7.28
C THR A 145 21.86 21.05 7.07
N SER A 146 20.68 21.25 7.64
CA SER A 146 19.51 20.42 7.40
C SER A 146 18.24 21.22 7.58
N SER A 147 17.17 20.81 6.90
CA SER A 147 15.85 21.44 7.03
C SER A 147 15.17 21.15 8.37
N ASN A 148 15.42 19.97 8.95
CA ASN A 148 14.73 19.55 10.17
C ASN A 148 15.69 19.48 11.39
N PRO A 149 15.23 19.88 12.58
CA PRO A 149 15.94 19.64 13.81
C PRO A 149 16.00 18.12 14.06
N GLY A 150 17.14 17.63 14.57
CA GLY A 150 17.33 16.20 14.84
C GLY A 150 17.71 15.33 13.62
N ALA A 151 17.93 15.92 12.44
CA ALA A 151 18.35 15.21 11.22
C ALA A 151 19.77 14.59 11.31
N GLY A 152 20.48 14.72 12.41
CA GLY A 152 21.78 14.10 12.62
C GLY A 152 22.99 14.95 12.26
N LYS A 153 22.84 16.27 12.05
CA LYS A 153 23.97 17.17 11.71
C LYS A 153 25.19 16.97 12.57
N THR A 154 25.01 17.04 13.90
CA THR A 154 26.12 16.91 14.86
C THR A 154 26.79 15.53 14.79
N PHE A 155 25.99 14.48 14.63
CA PHE A 155 26.50 13.13 14.45
C PHE A 155 27.35 13.01 13.18
N ILE A 156 26.85 13.56 12.06
CA ILE A 156 27.54 13.51 10.76
C ILE A 156 28.81 14.36 10.83
N SER A 157 28.76 15.57 11.40
CA SER A 157 29.93 16.46 11.50
C SER A 157 31.04 15.84 12.33
N CYS A 158 30.74 15.26 13.51
CA CYS A 158 31.75 14.64 14.36
C CYS A 158 32.41 13.42 13.68
N ASN A 159 31.61 12.54 13.10
CA ASN A 159 32.14 11.33 12.46
C ASN A 159 32.90 11.63 11.16
N LEU A 160 32.46 12.63 10.40
CA LEU A 160 33.16 13.08 9.22
C LEU A 160 34.50 13.75 9.58
N ALA A 161 34.51 14.62 10.60
CA ALA A 161 35.72 15.24 11.11
C ALA A 161 36.74 14.17 11.57
N MET A 162 36.26 13.15 12.30
CA MET A 162 37.10 12.02 12.72
C MET A 162 37.64 11.23 11.52
N SER A 163 36.79 10.96 10.52
CA SER A 163 37.22 10.28 9.31
C SER A 163 38.30 11.05 8.53
N ILE A 164 38.25 12.38 8.54
CA ILE A 164 39.27 13.23 7.90
C ILE A 164 40.54 13.29 8.76
N ALA A 165 40.41 13.37 10.09
CA ALA A 165 41.56 13.41 10.99
C ALA A 165 42.40 12.12 10.92
N GLN A 166 41.78 10.96 10.67
CA GLN A 166 42.48 9.68 10.44
C GLN A 166 43.45 9.70 9.23
N MET A 167 43.37 10.69 8.37
CA MET A 167 44.34 10.91 7.28
C MET A 167 45.49 11.84 7.69
N ASN A 168 45.76 12.01 8.98
CA ASN A 168 46.74 12.96 9.50
C ASN A 168 46.48 14.42 9.08
N LYS A 169 45.23 14.78 8.81
CA LYS A 169 44.83 16.18 8.52
C LYS A 169 44.36 16.84 9.81
N LYS A 170 44.74 18.09 10.01
CA LYS A 170 44.25 18.90 11.12
C LYS A 170 42.82 19.35 10.82
N VAL A 171 41.89 19.02 11.68
CA VAL A 171 40.47 19.35 11.52
C VAL A 171 40.00 20.16 12.75
N ILE A 172 39.32 21.26 12.47
CA ILE A 172 38.66 22.06 13.51
C ILE A 172 37.15 21.92 13.31
N LEU A 173 36.45 21.54 14.36
CA LEU A 173 35.02 21.42 14.38
C LEU A 173 34.42 22.61 15.15
N VAL A 174 33.57 23.38 14.48
CA VAL A 174 32.94 24.60 15.02
C VAL A 174 31.44 24.39 15.15
N ASP A 175 30.92 24.55 16.36
CA ASP A 175 29.47 24.54 16.60
C ASP A 175 28.91 25.96 16.43
N VAL A 176 28.11 26.14 15.40
CA VAL A 176 27.42 27.42 15.11
C VAL A 176 26.02 27.44 15.72
N ASP A 177 25.55 26.30 16.29
CA ASP A 177 24.26 26.26 17.02
C ASP A 177 24.40 26.78 18.45
N ILE A 178 24.48 28.10 18.55
CA ILE A 178 24.59 28.82 19.84
C ILE A 178 23.45 28.50 20.79
N ARG A 179 22.29 28.08 20.26
CA ARG A 179 21.08 27.85 21.03
C ARG A 179 21.08 26.53 21.79
N LYS A 180 21.61 25.47 21.17
CA LYS A 180 21.59 24.11 21.76
C LYS A 180 22.94 23.62 22.23
N GLY A 181 24.04 24.12 21.64
CA GLY A 181 25.41 23.76 22.03
C GLY A 181 25.66 22.24 22.08
N THR A 182 25.04 21.48 21.17
CA THR A 182 25.01 20.02 21.23
C THR A 182 26.43 19.40 21.08
N LEU A 183 27.28 20.05 20.32
CA LEU A 183 28.64 19.62 20.10
C LEU A 183 29.49 19.77 21.38
N SER A 184 29.36 20.90 22.08
CA SER A 184 30.08 21.15 23.33
C SER A 184 29.77 20.09 24.39
N ASN A 185 28.52 19.67 24.50
CA ASN A 185 28.12 18.64 25.43
C ASN A 185 28.76 17.26 25.11
N ILE A 186 28.97 16.94 23.85
CA ILE A 186 29.61 15.69 23.41
C ILE A 186 31.08 15.64 23.82
N PHE A 187 31.79 16.76 23.74
CA PHE A 187 33.23 16.84 24.02
C PHE A 187 33.57 17.17 25.47
N THR A 188 32.62 17.68 26.25
CA THR A 188 32.86 17.96 27.70
C THR A 188 33.00 16.67 28.50
N ASP A 189 32.39 15.57 28.08
CA ASP A 189 32.51 14.27 28.73
C ASP A 189 33.79 13.47 28.31
N ILE A 190 34.49 13.96 27.29
CA ILE A 190 35.77 13.34 26.90
C ILE A 190 36.89 13.95 27.77
N PRO A 191 37.53 13.18 28.66
CA PRO A 191 38.64 13.70 29.46
C PRO A 191 39.70 14.28 28.54
N ALA A 192 40.16 15.49 28.87
CA ALA A 192 41.13 16.30 28.09
C ALA A 192 42.52 15.60 27.98
N ARG A 193 42.56 14.45 27.35
CA ARG A 193 43.72 13.60 27.18
C ARG A 193 44.04 13.31 25.72
N MET A 194 43.79 14.25 24.86
CA MET A 194 44.33 14.23 23.48
C MET A 194 44.64 15.65 23.05
N GLY A 195 45.69 16.20 23.56
CA GLY A 195 46.39 17.35 23.04
C GLY A 195 47.74 16.89 22.55
#